data_b5608db6e0c1eefd5826b69dc1e297f2
#
_entry.id   b5608db6e0c1eefd5826b69dc1e297f2
#
_cell.length_a   1.000
_cell.length_b   1.000
_cell.length_c   1.000
_cell.angle_alpha   90.00
_cell.angle_beta   90.00
_cell.angle_gamma   90.00
#
_symmetry.space_group_name_H-M   'P 1'
#
loop_
_entity.id
_entity.type
_entity.pdbx_description
1 polymer ?
#
loop_
_entity_poly.entity_id
_entity_poly.type
_entity_poly.pdbx_seq_one_letter_code
_entity_poly.pdbx_strand_id
1 'polypeptide(L)'
;MGMFDTIIGELECPQCKKTGNREIQTHHGPSNLETYYIGDTIEPFYFGDYQFEEEWYCNDCYKAAREKDENAKPDWHKAYVHCMNGMIVDVSSIKMEDAVFPDWTLIHKVSRERHIYRSILAGIENLIRNFENRKDSETAFPFNMGPKNIDELLERIREDIAGAFIGEPPGMF
;
A
#
# COMPACT_ATOMS: atom_id res chain seq x y z
N MET A 1 -9.91 22.95 -4.31
CA MET A 1 -8.83 21.95 -4.30
C MET A 1 -9.54 20.61 -4.19
N GLY A 2 -9.41 19.73 -5.17
CA GLY A 2 -10.02 18.38 -5.11
C GLY A 2 -9.22 17.49 -4.16
N MET A 3 -9.88 16.53 -3.53
CA MET A 3 -9.19 15.42 -2.87
C MET A 3 -8.64 14.48 -3.96
N PHE A 4 -7.51 13.87 -3.72
CA PHE A 4 -6.87 12.90 -4.60
C PHE A 4 -6.29 11.78 -3.73
N ASP A 5 -6.10 10.64 -4.33
CA ASP A 5 -5.35 9.54 -3.74
C ASP A 5 -3.90 9.59 -4.20
N THR A 6 -3.03 8.86 -3.53
CA THR A 6 -1.61 8.81 -3.85
C THR A 6 -1.20 7.38 -4.15
N ILE A 7 -0.50 7.16 -5.25
CA ILE A 7 0.11 5.87 -5.56
C ILE A 7 1.62 6.01 -5.39
N ILE A 8 2.23 5.09 -4.66
CA ILE A 8 3.68 5.03 -4.50
C ILE A 8 4.26 4.01 -5.48
N GLY A 9 5.09 4.51 -6.39
CA GLY A 9 5.79 3.69 -7.37
C GLY A 9 7.27 4.04 -7.45
N GLU A 10 8.10 3.06 -7.81
CA GLU A 10 9.52 3.28 -8.04
C GLU A 10 9.76 3.72 -9.49
N LEU A 11 10.19 4.98 -9.68
CA LEU A 11 10.41 5.56 -11.00
C LEU A 11 11.78 6.24 -11.10
N GLU A 12 12.43 6.08 -12.24
CA GLU A 12 13.63 6.82 -12.60
C GLU A 12 13.23 8.21 -13.10
N CYS A 13 13.85 9.25 -12.52
CA CYS A 13 13.69 10.62 -13.03
C CYS A 13 14.44 10.81 -14.36
N PRO A 14 13.78 11.23 -15.43
CA PRO A 14 14.43 11.42 -16.72
C PRO A 14 15.47 12.54 -16.71
N GLN A 15 15.40 13.50 -15.77
CA GLN A 15 16.35 14.61 -15.64
C GLN A 15 17.59 14.23 -14.83
N CYS A 16 17.41 13.80 -13.57
CA CYS A 16 18.55 13.53 -12.68
C CYS A 16 18.97 12.06 -12.66
N LYS A 17 18.28 11.18 -13.38
CA LYS A 17 18.54 9.74 -13.47
C LYS A 17 18.48 8.97 -12.14
N LYS A 18 17.98 9.61 -11.08
CA LYS A 18 17.79 8.93 -9.79
C LYS A 18 16.52 8.10 -9.80
N THR A 19 16.64 6.84 -9.46
CA THR A 19 15.52 5.95 -9.17
C THR A 19 15.10 6.07 -7.71
N GLY A 20 13.81 5.98 -7.45
CA GLY A 20 13.27 5.99 -6.08
C GLY A 20 11.76 6.05 -6.06
N ASN A 21 11.22 5.89 -4.87
CA ASN A 21 9.77 5.99 -4.65
C ASN A 21 9.28 7.40 -4.99
N ARG A 22 8.24 7.46 -5.82
CA ARG A 22 7.58 8.69 -6.25
C ARG A 22 6.13 8.67 -5.83
N GLU A 23 5.65 9.84 -5.43
CA GLU A 23 4.25 10.07 -5.12
C GLU A 23 3.53 10.52 -6.38
N ILE A 24 2.57 9.74 -6.83
CA ILE A 24 1.77 9.96 -8.03
C ILE A 24 0.36 10.27 -7.55
N GLN A 25 -0.12 11.48 -7.79
CA GLN A 25 -1.47 11.86 -7.44
C GLN A 25 -2.44 11.31 -8.48
N THR A 26 -3.53 10.70 -8.00
CA THR A 26 -4.55 10.12 -8.88
C THR A 26 -5.95 10.48 -8.42
N HIS A 27 -6.85 10.61 -9.39
CA HIS A 27 -8.30 10.65 -9.20
C HIS A 27 -8.98 9.37 -9.66
N HIS A 28 -8.20 8.35 -10.01
CA HIS A 28 -8.74 7.07 -10.46
C HIS A 28 -9.43 6.29 -9.32
N GLY A 29 -8.99 6.50 -8.07
CA GLY A 29 -9.59 5.95 -6.87
C GLY A 29 -10.78 6.78 -6.34
N PRO A 30 -11.23 6.48 -5.12
CA PRO A 30 -12.35 7.18 -4.47
C PRO A 30 -12.02 8.63 -4.07
N SER A 31 -10.79 9.09 -4.28
CA SER A 31 -10.31 10.43 -3.95
C SER A 31 -10.54 10.81 -2.49
N ASN A 32 -10.18 9.91 -1.58
CA ASN A 32 -10.38 10.03 -0.14
C ASN A 32 -9.06 10.21 0.65
N LEU A 33 -7.97 10.59 -0.04
CA LEU A 33 -6.61 10.79 0.49
C LEU A 33 -5.93 9.48 0.91
N GLU A 34 -6.30 8.36 0.33
CA GLU A 34 -5.63 7.09 0.56
C GLU A 34 -4.29 7.01 -0.18
N THR A 35 -3.40 6.17 0.36
CA THR A 35 -2.12 5.86 -0.26
C THR A 35 -2.10 4.39 -0.65
N TYR A 36 -1.89 4.15 -1.94
CA TYR A 36 -1.81 2.84 -2.54
C TYR A 36 -0.37 2.48 -2.91
N TYR A 37 -0.09 1.20 -2.88
CA TYR A 37 1.19 0.63 -3.27
C TYR A 37 0.97 -0.51 -4.27
N ILE A 38 2.03 -0.98 -4.91
CA ILE A 38 1.99 -2.21 -5.70
C ILE A 38 1.46 -3.36 -4.83
N GLY A 39 0.45 -4.08 -5.33
CA GLY A 39 -0.28 -5.12 -4.62
C GLY A 39 -1.54 -4.65 -3.89
N ASP A 40 -1.81 -3.35 -3.82
CA ASP A 40 -3.08 -2.85 -3.29
C ASP A 40 -4.16 -2.86 -4.38
N THR A 41 -5.42 -3.01 -3.96
CA THR A 41 -6.57 -2.89 -4.85
C THR A 41 -7.08 -1.45 -4.84
N ILE A 42 -7.31 -0.89 -6.02
CA ILE A 42 -7.85 0.46 -6.18
C ILE A 42 -9.30 0.40 -6.69
N GLU A 43 -10.18 1.20 -6.10
CA GLU A 43 -11.58 1.34 -6.54
C GLU A 43 -11.70 2.53 -7.52
N PRO A 44 -12.63 2.50 -8.49
CA PRO A 44 -13.57 1.43 -8.78
C PRO A 44 -12.89 0.18 -9.37
N PHE A 45 -13.39 -0.96 -8.96
CA PHE A 45 -12.82 -2.25 -9.33
C PHE A 45 -13.18 -2.61 -10.78
N TYR A 46 -12.18 -2.70 -11.65
CA TYR A 46 -12.34 -3.17 -13.03
C TYR A 46 -11.75 -4.57 -13.18
N PHE A 47 -12.50 -5.45 -13.85
CA PHE A 47 -12.00 -6.78 -14.21
C PHE A 47 -11.09 -6.71 -15.43
N GLY A 48 -10.11 -7.60 -15.46
CA GLY A 48 -9.13 -7.68 -16.54
C GLY A 48 -7.92 -6.78 -16.33
N ASP A 49 -7.09 -6.74 -17.34
CA ASP A 49 -5.86 -5.96 -17.35
C ASP A 49 -6.15 -4.58 -17.95
N TYR A 50 -5.76 -3.56 -17.25
CA TYR A 50 -5.91 -2.18 -17.72
C TYR A 50 -4.77 -1.32 -17.20
N GLN A 51 -4.60 -0.18 -17.83
CA GLN A 51 -3.69 0.86 -17.36
C GLN A 51 -4.40 2.21 -17.37
N PHE A 52 -3.91 3.10 -16.53
CA PHE A 52 -4.24 4.52 -16.61
C PHE A 52 -2.98 5.36 -16.51
N GLU A 53 -3.04 6.54 -17.08
CA GLU A 53 -1.94 7.49 -17.13
C GLU A 53 -2.14 8.56 -16.07
N GLU A 54 -1.07 8.84 -15.33
CA GLU A 54 -1.01 9.90 -14.33
C GLU A 54 0.25 10.71 -14.51
N GLU A 55 0.33 11.83 -13.83
CA GLU A 55 1.48 12.71 -13.88
C GLU A 55 2.19 12.79 -12.53
N TRP A 56 3.51 12.89 -12.59
CA TRP A 56 4.34 13.06 -11.41
C TRP A 56 5.52 14.00 -11.70
N TYR A 57 6.17 14.49 -10.67
CA TYR A 57 7.41 15.26 -10.82
C TYR A 57 8.47 14.85 -9.80
N CYS A 58 9.74 15.08 -10.15
CA CYS A 58 10.84 14.79 -9.25
C CYS A 58 11.02 15.92 -8.24
N ASN A 59 10.76 15.66 -6.97
CA ASN A 59 10.91 16.65 -5.90
C ASN A 59 12.34 17.23 -5.81
N ASP A 60 13.38 16.39 -6.04
CA ASP A 60 14.77 16.85 -5.99
C ASP A 60 15.07 17.87 -7.11
N CYS A 61 14.63 17.55 -8.34
CA CYS A 61 14.79 18.45 -9.48
C CYS A 61 13.99 19.74 -9.30
N TYR A 62 12.76 19.62 -8.80
CA TYR A 62 11.92 20.79 -8.54
C TYR A 62 12.50 21.71 -7.46
N LYS A 63 13.00 21.16 -6.35
CA LYS A 63 13.69 21.94 -5.31
C LYS A 63 14.91 22.65 -5.87
N ALA A 64 15.77 21.95 -6.62
CA ALA A 64 16.94 22.55 -7.24
C ALA A 64 16.60 23.63 -8.28
N ALA A 65 15.48 23.51 -8.97
CA ALA A 65 14.98 24.55 -9.88
C ALA A 65 14.49 25.79 -9.10
N ARG A 66 13.76 25.59 -7.99
CA ARG A 66 13.26 26.69 -7.15
C ARG A 66 14.33 27.44 -6.40
N GLU A 67 15.45 26.83 -6.10
CA GLU A 67 16.62 27.51 -5.54
C GLU A 67 17.24 28.54 -6.51
N LYS A 68 17.04 28.31 -7.83
CA LYS A 68 17.54 29.19 -8.89
C LYS A 68 16.49 30.22 -9.33
N ASP A 69 15.26 29.85 -9.33
CA ASP A 69 14.11 30.68 -9.71
C ASP A 69 12.89 30.29 -8.82
N GLU A 70 12.51 31.19 -7.92
CA GLU A 70 11.40 30.92 -6.99
C GLU A 70 10.05 30.71 -7.69
N ASN A 71 9.92 31.14 -8.96
CA ASN A 71 8.75 30.95 -9.80
C ASN A 71 8.83 29.67 -10.67
N ALA A 72 9.91 28.88 -10.53
CA ALA A 72 10.05 27.65 -11.28
C ALA A 72 8.85 26.73 -11.03
N LYS A 73 8.35 26.13 -12.11
CA LYS A 73 7.29 25.14 -12.08
C LYS A 73 7.88 23.74 -12.08
N PRO A 74 7.18 22.76 -11.51
CA PRO A 74 7.60 21.37 -11.63
C PRO A 74 7.59 20.93 -13.10
N ASP A 75 8.58 20.13 -13.47
CA ASP A 75 8.59 19.44 -14.76
C ASP A 75 7.86 18.12 -14.61
N TRP A 76 6.68 18.03 -15.27
CA TRP A 76 5.78 16.90 -15.15
C TRP A 76 6.16 15.79 -16.11
N HIS A 77 6.17 14.58 -15.60
CA HIS A 77 6.47 13.35 -16.32
C HIS A 77 5.28 12.40 -16.22
N LYS A 78 5.12 11.55 -17.22
CA LYS A 78 4.05 10.55 -17.24
C LYS A 78 4.46 9.32 -16.45
N ALA A 79 3.49 8.77 -15.72
CA ALA A 79 3.53 7.45 -15.14
C ALA A 79 2.33 6.64 -15.65
N TYR A 80 2.54 5.36 -15.84
CA TYR A 80 1.51 4.40 -16.20
C TYR A 80 1.33 3.43 -15.04
N VAL A 81 0.12 3.44 -14.48
CA VAL A 81 -0.27 2.53 -13.41
C VAL A 81 -0.94 1.32 -14.06
N HIS A 82 -0.33 0.18 -13.93
CA HIS A 82 -0.82 -1.06 -14.50
C HIS A 82 -1.60 -1.84 -13.44
N CYS A 83 -2.81 -2.23 -13.79
CA CYS A 83 -3.71 -2.97 -12.90
C CYS A 83 -4.14 -4.29 -13.52
N MET A 84 -4.28 -5.31 -12.68
CA MET A 84 -4.91 -6.57 -13.03
C MET A 84 -6.02 -6.85 -12.05
N ASN A 85 -7.25 -7.00 -12.55
CA ASN A 85 -8.42 -7.23 -11.71
C ASN A 85 -8.51 -6.24 -10.54
N GLY A 86 -8.26 -4.96 -10.80
CA GLY A 86 -8.27 -3.89 -9.81
C GLY A 86 -7.04 -3.79 -8.90
N MET A 87 -6.13 -4.75 -8.94
CA MET A 87 -4.89 -4.71 -8.16
C MET A 87 -3.80 -3.98 -8.94
N ILE A 88 -3.13 -3.03 -8.30
CA ILE A 88 -1.96 -2.35 -8.86
C ILE A 88 -0.80 -3.35 -8.93
N VAL A 89 -0.32 -3.64 -10.12
CA VAL A 89 0.73 -4.63 -10.34
C VAL A 89 2.06 -4.04 -10.73
N ASP A 90 2.03 -2.86 -11.35
CA ASP A 90 3.24 -2.13 -11.72
C ASP A 90 2.96 -0.64 -11.82
N VAL A 91 4.01 0.15 -11.63
CA VAL A 91 4.04 1.60 -11.89
C VAL A 91 5.31 1.91 -12.67
N SER A 92 5.16 2.33 -13.91
CA SER A 92 6.30 2.54 -14.79
C SER A 92 6.17 3.79 -15.66
N SER A 93 7.26 4.18 -16.30
CA SER A 93 7.25 5.20 -17.36
C SER A 93 6.91 4.63 -18.74
N ILE A 94 6.65 3.32 -18.84
CA ILE A 94 6.44 2.57 -20.08
C ILE A 94 4.97 2.14 -20.16
N LYS A 95 4.35 2.37 -21.32
CA LYS A 95 2.98 1.90 -21.57
C LYS A 95 2.91 0.37 -21.58
N MET A 96 1.74 -0.15 -21.22
CA MET A 96 1.44 -1.59 -21.18
C MET A 96 1.78 -2.34 -22.47
N GLU A 97 1.53 -1.72 -23.61
CA GLU A 97 1.82 -2.28 -24.96
C GLU A 97 3.31 -2.60 -25.16
N ASP A 98 4.17 -1.85 -24.46
CA ASP A 98 5.62 -1.95 -24.54
C ASP A 98 6.24 -2.62 -23.30
N ALA A 99 5.42 -2.95 -22.30
CA ALA A 99 5.91 -3.49 -21.03
C ALA A 99 6.05 -5.01 -21.06
N VAL A 100 7.18 -5.50 -20.58
CA VAL A 100 7.35 -6.92 -20.24
C VAL A 100 6.87 -7.10 -18.81
N PHE A 101 5.67 -7.66 -18.63
CA PHE A 101 5.13 -7.88 -17.30
C PHE A 101 5.96 -8.87 -16.51
N PRO A 102 6.21 -8.60 -15.23
CA PRO A 102 6.84 -9.57 -14.35
C PRO A 102 5.95 -10.80 -14.16
N ASP A 103 6.56 -11.90 -13.75
CA ASP A 103 5.84 -13.16 -13.48
C ASP A 103 4.70 -12.94 -12.48
N TRP A 104 3.47 -13.11 -12.95
CA TRP A 104 2.24 -12.90 -12.20
C TRP A 104 2.15 -13.73 -10.93
N THR A 105 2.73 -14.92 -10.94
CA THR A 105 2.77 -15.80 -9.77
C THR A 105 3.54 -15.15 -8.63
N LEU A 106 4.61 -14.43 -8.93
CA LEU A 106 5.39 -13.70 -7.94
C LEU A 106 4.61 -12.52 -7.37
N ILE A 107 3.91 -11.75 -8.22
CA ILE A 107 3.11 -10.59 -7.77
C ILE A 107 1.98 -11.05 -6.87
N HIS A 108 1.23 -12.07 -7.27
CA HIS A 108 0.17 -12.64 -6.43
C HIS A 108 0.69 -13.15 -5.10
N LYS A 109 1.86 -13.79 -5.09
CA LYS A 109 2.50 -14.25 -3.85
C LYS A 109 2.85 -13.10 -2.93
N VAL A 110 3.53 -12.07 -3.44
CA VAL A 110 3.93 -10.89 -2.66
C VAL A 110 2.72 -10.11 -2.14
N SER A 111 1.69 -9.92 -2.98
CA SER A 111 0.45 -9.26 -2.57
C SER A 111 -0.26 -10.03 -1.47
N ARG A 112 -0.35 -11.35 -1.58
CA ARG A 112 -0.95 -12.21 -0.55
C ARG A 112 -0.18 -12.16 0.76
N GLU A 113 1.15 -12.31 0.71
CA GLU A 113 2.00 -12.21 1.90
C GLU A 113 1.83 -10.86 2.59
N ARG A 114 1.82 -9.76 1.82
CA ARG A 114 1.60 -8.41 2.34
C ARG A 114 0.23 -8.26 3.02
N HIS A 115 -0.83 -8.81 2.42
CA HIS A 115 -2.16 -8.79 3.01
C HIS A 115 -2.20 -9.55 4.34
N ILE A 116 -1.57 -10.73 4.39
CA ILE A 116 -1.45 -11.54 5.61
C ILE A 116 -0.72 -10.74 6.70
N TYR A 117 0.44 -10.14 6.40
CA TYR A 117 1.19 -9.35 7.37
C TYR A 117 0.39 -8.14 7.88
N ARG A 118 -0.31 -7.43 7.02
CA ARG A 118 -1.18 -6.31 7.43
C ARG A 118 -2.30 -6.77 8.36
N SER A 119 -2.93 -7.90 8.06
CA SER A 119 -3.99 -8.46 8.91
C SER A 119 -3.48 -8.87 10.28
N ILE A 120 -2.29 -9.49 10.34
CA ILE A 120 -1.62 -9.85 11.59
C ILE A 120 -1.31 -8.59 12.41
N LEU A 121 -0.70 -7.58 11.81
CA LEU A 121 -0.36 -6.34 12.50
C LEU A 121 -1.60 -5.64 13.04
N ALA A 122 -2.68 -5.55 12.27
CA ALA A 122 -3.95 -4.99 12.73
C ALA A 122 -4.56 -5.77 13.89
N GLY A 123 -4.46 -7.11 13.86
CA GLY A 123 -4.86 -7.98 14.97
C GLY A 123 -4.07 -7.71 16.25
N ILE A 124 -2.75 -7.62 16.12
CA ILE A 124 -1.84 -7.31 17.24
C ILE A 124 -2.12 -5.93 17.82
N GLU A 125 -2.28 -4.90 16.99
CA GLU A 125 -2.62 -3.55 17.43
C GLU A 125 -3.94 -3.51 18.20
N ASN A 126 -4.97 -4.23 17.76
CA ASN A 126 -6.23 -4.35 18.44
C ASN A 126 -6.09 -5.05 19.80
N LEU A 127 -5.29 -6.11 19.88
CA LEU A 127 -5.02 -6.81 21.15
C LEU A 127 -4.30 -5.90 22.15
N ILE A 128 -3.28 -5.17 21.72
CA ILE A 128 -2.53 -4.22 22.53
C ILE A 128 -3.47 -3.12 23.04
N ARG A 129 -4.25 -2.50 22.14
CA ARG A 129 -5.21 -1.45 22.51
C ARG A 129 -6.24 -1.93 23.51
N ASN A 130 -6.75 -3.13 23.34
CA ASN A 130 -7.69 -3.74 24.28
C ASN A 130 -7.05 -4.01 25.65
N PHE A 131 -5.77 -4.38 25.68
CA PHE A 131 -5.02 -4.61 26.90
C PHE A 131 -4.74 -3.29 27.63
N GLU A 132 -4.36 -2.23 26.93
CA GLU A 132 -4.11 -0.89 27.48
C GLU A 132 -5.39 -0.29 28.07
N ASN A 133 -6.50 -0.33 27.33
CA ASN A 133 -7.80 0.17 27.79
C ASN A 133 -8.30 -0.54 29.06
N ARG A 134 -7.84 -1.77 29.34
CA ARG A 134 -8.17 -2.48 30.57
C ARG A 134 -7.42 -1.97 31.79
N LYS A 135 -6.17 -1.53 31.63
CA LYS A 135 -5.39 -0.98 32.74
C LYS A 135 -6.02 0.30 33.29
N ASP A 136 -6.72 1.04 32.43
CA ASP A 136 -7.32 2.35 32.81
C ASP A 136 -8.76 2.23 33.31
N SER A 137 -9.42 1.05 33.18
CA SER A 137 -10.78 0.85 33.61
C SER A 137 -10.86 -0.05 34.85
N GLU A 138 -10.90 0.53 36.04
CA GLU A 138 -11.30 -0.15 37.28
C GLU A 138 -12.79 -0.53 37.34
N THR A 139 -13.56 -0.18 36.30
CA THR A 139 -15.01 -0.44 36.24
C THR A 139 -15.28 -1.63 35.29
N ALA A 140 -15.59 -2.75 35.93
CA ALA A 140 -15.93 -4.00 35.29
C ALA A 140 -17.16 -3.92 34.38
N PHE A 141 -16.97 -3.96 33.07
CA PHE A 141 -18.01 -4.44 32.17
C PHE A 141 -17.97 -5.97 32.12
N PRO A 142 -19.11 -6.67 32.27
CA PRO A 142 -19.15 -8.15 32.41
C PRO A 142 -18.79 -8.96 31.14
N PHE A 143 -18.48 -8.32 30.01
CA PHE A 143 -18.08 -8.98 28.75
C PHE A 143 -16.65 -8.70 28.34
N ASN A 144 -15.72 -8.92 29.24
CA ASN A 144 -14.33 -8.60 29.03
C ASN A 144 -13.59 -9.80 28.41
N MET A 145 -13.64 -9.97 27.07
CA MET A 145 -13.03 -11.09 26.32
C MET A 145 -11.57 -10.86 25.89
N GLY A 146 -10.90 -9.81 26.33
CA GLY A 146 -9.50 -9.57 26.02
C GLY A 146 -8.53 -10.21 27.03
N PRO A 147 -7.22 -10.25 26.72
CA PRO A 147 -6.20 -10.85 27.57
C PRO A 147 -6.11 -10.17 28.95
N LYS A 148 -5.94 -10.94 30.01
CA LYS A 148 -5.96 -10.46 31.41
C LYS A 148 -4.59 -10.03 31.91
N ASN A 149 -3.54 -10.54 31.31
CA ASN A 149 -2.15 -10.24 31.64
C ASN A 149 -1.28 -10.30 30.38
N ILE A 150 0.00 -9.94 30.53
CA ILE A 150 0.97 -9.92 29.41
C ILE A 150 1.18 -11.31 28.81
N ASP A 151 1.18 -12.36 29.63
CA ASP A 151 1.43 -13.72 29.14
C ASP A 151 0.26 -14.20 28.26
N GLU A 152 -0.99 -13.93 28.66
CA GLU A 152 -2.19 -14.22 27.85
C GLU A 152 -2.22 -13.38 26.57
N LEU A 153 -1.76 -12.12 26.61
CA LEU A 153 -1.63 -11.28 25.41
C LEU A 153 -0.61 -11.88 24.44
N LEU A 154 0.56 -12.26 24.91
CA LEU A 154 1.62 -12.85 24.10
C LEU A 154 1.17 -14.18 23.48
N GLU A 155 0.44 -15.01 24.24
CA GLU A 155 -0.08 -16.29 23.73
C GLU A 155 -1.09 -16.06 22.60
N ARG A 156 -2.04 -15.12 22.75
CA ARG A 156 -2.99 -14.77 21.67
C ARG A 156 -2.30 -14.23 20.43
N ILE A 157 -1.29 -13.38 20.58
CA ILE A 157 -0.49 -12.89 19.46
C ILE A 157 0.19 -14.06 18.73
N ARG A 158 0.73 -15.04 19.46
CA ARG A 158 1.31 -16.24 18.86
C ARG A 158 0.28 -17.07 18.11
N GLU A 159 -0.91 -17.25 18.68
CA GLU A 159 -2.03 -17.97 18.04
C GLU A 159 -2.48 -17.28 16.76
N ASP A 160 -2.61 -15.94 16.75
CA ASP A 160 -2.99 -15.16 15.57
C ASP A 160 -1.95 -15.28 14.46
N ILE A 161 -0.65 -15.19 14.81
CA ILE A 161 0.45 -15.39 13.88
C ILE A 161 0.41 -16.82 13.30
N ALA A 162 0.31 -17.84 14.16
CA ALA A 162 0.26 -19.22 13.73
C ALA A 162 -0.97 -19.52 12.85
N GLY A 163 -2.15 -19.00 13.24
CA GLY A 163 -3.40 -19.16 12.48
C GLY A 163 -3.35 -18.56 11.07
N ALA A 164 -2.65 -17.43 10.91
CA ALA A 164 -2.50 -16.79 9.61
C ALA A 164 -1.66 -17.62 8.61
N PHE A 165 -0.75 -18.46 9.10
CA PHE A 165 0.10 -19.33 8.26
C PHE A 165 -0.49 -20.74 8.03
N ILE A 166 -1.42 -21.21 8.88
CA ILE A 166 -2.02 -22.54 8.77
C ILE A 166 -3.18 -22.58 7.74
N GLY A 167 -3.75 -21.44 7.37
CA GLY A 167 -4.87 -21.32 6.45
C GLY A 167 -4.52 -21.53 4.96
N GLU A 168 -3.37 -22.05 4.59
CA GLU A 168 -3.04 -22.39 3.22
C GLU A 168 -3.72 -23.71 2.80
N PRO A 169 -4.64 -23.69 1.82
CA PRO A 169 -5.11 -24.95 1.23
C PRO A 169 -3.90 -25.62 0.55
N PRO A 170 -3.64 -26.91 0.81
CA PRO A 170 -2.61 -27.64 0.10
C PRO A 170 -3.03 -27.77 -1.38
N GLY A 171 -2.26 -27.13 -2.27
CA GLY A 171 -2.27 -27.50 -3.69
C GLY A 171 -3.21 -26.67 -4.58
N MET A 172 -2.83 -25.46 -4.89
CA MET A 172 -3.07 -24.86 -6.20
C MET A 172 -1.70 -24.38 -6.73
N PHE A 173 -1.01 -25.29 -7.36
CA PHE A 173 0.09 -25.00 -8.29
C PHE A 173 -0.40 -25.25 -9.71
#